data_9ecad2c3f893f75cb73c2cdd922a3763
#
_entry.id   9ecad2c3f893f75cb73c2cdd922a3763
#
_cell.length_a   1.000
_cell.length_b   1.000
_cell.length_c   1.000
_cell.angle_alpha   90.00
_cell.angle_beta   90.00
_cell.angle_gamma   90.00
#
_symmetry.space_group_name_H-M   'P 1'
#
loop_
_entity.id
_entity.type
_entity.pdbx_description
1 polymer ?
#
loop_
_entity_poly.entity_id
_entity_poly.type
_entity_poly.pdbx_seq_one_letter_code
_entity_poly.pdbx_strand_id
1 'polypeptide(L)'
;CNFDNLILLGFMKGKKILFISSEVIPYMPQTELSSMSFKLPKLVNDNQGQTRIFIPKYGIINERRHQLHEVIRLSGINLIINDMDMPLIIKVASIPKERMQVYFIDSEDYFKGRNIFFDDNGSLYKDNDERAIFYAKGVIETIKKLNWAPNIVHVHGWISSLIPLYIKHYYKDDPIFNDTKTIVSLYDDRLSGKFDKNFLKNCLLYTSPSPRDFTE
;
A
#
# COMPACT_ATOMS: atom_id res chain seq x y z
N CYS A 1 -6.77 21.89 -28.98
CA CYS A 1 -6.36 22.06 -27.56
C CYS A 1 -7.63 22.03 -26.72
N ASN A 2 -7.87 20.92 -26.01
CA ASN A 2 -9.06 20.79 -25.16
C ASN A 2 -8.84 21.63 -23.87
N PHE A 3 -9.74 22.56 -23.59
CA PHE A 3 -9.76 23.39 -22.40
C PHE A 3 -9.71 22.54 -21.11
N ASP A 4 -10.37 21.39 -21.12
CA ASP A 4 -10.38 20.41 -20.02
C ASP A 4 -8.98 19.87 -19.67
N ASN A 5 -8.13 19.64 -20.67
CA ASN A 5 -6.74 19.21 -20.45
C ASN A 5 -5.88 20.32 -19.84
N LEU A 6 -6.14 21.57 -20.17
CA LEU A 6 -5.38 22.72 -19.61
C LEU A 6 -5.72 22.96 -18.14
N ILE A 7 -6.99 22.80 -17.77
CA ILE A 7 -7.45 22.88 -16.37
C ILE A 7 -6.86 21.73 -15.54
N LEU A 8 -6.87 20.51 -16.07
CA LEU A 8 -6.32 19.32 -15.41
C LEU A 8 -4.79 19.46 -15.19
N LEU A 9 -4.06 19.95 -16.20
CA LEU A 9 -2.62 20.24 -16.13
C LEU A 9 -2.27 21.22 -15.01
N GLY A 10 -3.04 22.31 -14.85
CA GLY A 10 -2.83 23.28 -13.78
C GLY A 10 -3.11 22.71 -12.39
N PHE A 11 -4.06 21.79 -12.28
CA PHE A 11 -4.50 21.23 -11.01
C PHE A 11 -3.56 20.16 -10.45
N MET A 12 -2.93 19.36 -11.32
CA MET A 12 -2.06 18.23 -10.92
C MET A 12 -0.60 18.61 -10.75
N LYS A 13 -0.16 19.73 -11.31
CA LYS A 13 1.24 20.16 -11.28
C LYS A 13 1.80 20.19 -9.86
N GLY A 14 2.83 19.38 -9.63
CA GLY A 14 3.52 19.30 -8.35
C GLY A 14 2.76 18.59 -7.22
N LYS A 15 1.50 18.17 -7.46
CA LYS A 15 0.75 17.40 -6.46
C LYS A 15 1.35 16.00 -6.28
N LYS A 16 1.46 15.58 -5.04
CA LYS A 16 1.95 14.25 -4.64
C LYS A 16 0.75 13.36 -4.36
N ILE A 17 0.58 12.29 -5.15
CA ILE A 17 -0.52 11.36 -5.00
C ILE A 17 0.04 9.97 -4.72
N LEU A 18 -0.35 9.43 -3.59
CA LEU A 18 0.00 8.09 -3.15
C LEU A 18 -1.11 7.12 -3.55
N PHE A 19 -0.79 6.16 -4.40
CA PHE A 19 -1.68 5.07 -4.78
C PHE A 19 -1.33 3.83 -3.98
N ILE A 20 -2.30 3.30 -3.26
CA ILE A 20 -2.15 2.09 -2.43
C ILE A 20 -3.17 1.08 -2.93
N SER A 21 -2.67 -0.03 -3.47
CA SER A 21 -3.53 -0.98 -4.18
C SER A 21 -3.26 -2.43 -3.78
N SER A 22 -4.25 -3.28 -4.03
CA SER A 22 -4.06 -4.73 -3.97
C SER A 22 -3.24 -5.24 -5.15
N GLU A 23 -3.36 -4.62 -6.31
CA GLU A 23 -2.82 -5.12 -7.58
C GLU A 23 -2.43 -3.97 -8.50
N VAL A 24 -1.44 -4.20 -9.38
CA VAL A 24 -1.09 -3.30 -10.47
C VAL A 24 -0.44 -4.08 -11.64
N ILE A 25 -0.81 -3.76 -12.88
CA ILE A 25 -0.07 -4.24 -14.05
C ILE A 25 1.26 -3.50 -14.20
N PRO A 26 2.34 -4.12 -14.72
CA PRO A 26 2.42 -5.45 -15.30
C PRO A 26 2.82 -6.55 -14.28
N TYR A 27 2.84 -6.26 -12.99
CA TYR A 27 3.31 -7.21 -11.95
C TYR A 27 2.27 -8.27 -11.62
N MET A 28 1.00 -7.93 -11.77
CA MET A 28 -0.16 -8.79 -11.49
C MET A 28 -0.96 -9.03 -12.77
N PRO A 29 -1.82 -10.06 -12.82
CA PRO A 29 -2.75 -10.27 -13.93
C PRO A 29 -3.62 -9.05 -14.20
N GLN A 30 -4.07 -8.92 -15.43
CA GLN A 30 -4.92 -7.82 -15.84
C GLN A 30 -6.35 -8.03 -15.32
N THR A 31 -6.75 -7.17 -14.37
CA THR A 31 -8.10 -7.02 -13.83
C THR A 31 -8.53 -5.56 -14.03
N GLU A 32 -9.77 -5.24 -13.72
CA GLU A 32 -10.22 -3.85 -13.68
C GLU A 32 -9.39 -3.04 -12.67
N LEU A 33 -9.24 -3.58 -11.45
CA LEU A 33 -8.48 -2.98 -10.37
C LEU A 33 -7.02 -2.77 -10.75
N SER A 34 -6.32 -3.79 -11.24
CA SER A 34 -4.91 -3.71 -11.62
C SER A 34 -4.67 -2.73 -12.77
N SER A 35 -5.63 -2.64 -13.70
CA SER A 35 -5.59 -1.69 -14.82
C SER A 35 -5.80 -0.25 -14.37
N MET A 36 -6.76 -0.01 -13.45
CA MET A 36 -6.99 1.33 -12.90
C MET A 36 -5.84 1.80 -12.03
N SER A 37 -5.24 0.89 -11.25
CA SER A 37 -4.05 1.16 -10.43
C SER A 37 -2.79 1.49 -11.25
N PHE A 38 -2.81 1.20 -12.54
CA PHE A 38 -1.79 1.66 -13.49
C PHE A 38 -2.19 2.96 -14.21
N LYS A 39 -3.43 3.02 -14.74
CA LYS A 39 -3.87 4.13 -15.59
C LYS A 39 -3.95 5.45 -14.84
N LEU A 40 -4.48 5.45 -13.60
CA LEU A 40 -4.62 6.66 -12.81
C LEU A 40 -3.27 7.30 -12.43
N PRO A 41 -2.29 6.56 -11.87
CA PRO A 41 -0.97 7.12 -11.62
C PRO A 41 -0.29 7.63 -12.89
N LYS A 42 -0.43 6.91 -14.01
CA LYS A 42 0.10 7.35 -15.30
C LYS A 42 -0.50 8.70 -15.70
N LEU A 43 -1.82 8.84 -15.63
CA LEU A 43 -2.51 10.08 -15.97
C LEU A 43 -2.04 11.26 -15.10
N VAL A 44 -1.83 11.01 -13.80
CA VAL A 44 -1.30 12.03 -12.87
C VAL A 44 0.11 12.46 -13.28
N ASN A 45 1.00 11.51 -13.59
CA ASN A 45 2.37 11.81 -14.02
C ASN A 45 2.39 12.54 -15.36
N ASP A 46 1.56 12.13 -16.33
CA ASP A 46 1.44 12.79 -17.64
C ASP A 46 0.97 14.25 -17.48
N ASN A 47 0.25 14.54 -16.39
CA ASN A 47 -0.20 15.89 -16.02
C ASN A 47 0.72 16.58 -14.97
N GLN A 48 2.01 16.23 -14.95
CA GLN A 48 3.04 16.85 -14.10
C GLN A 48 2.84 16.67 -12.58
N GLY A 49 2.00 15.74 -12.15
CA GLY A 49 1.94 15.29 -10.76
C GLY A 49 3.10 14.34 -10.43
N GLN A 50 3.21 14.01 -9.17
CA GLN A 50 4.18 13.02 -8.67
C GLN A 50 3.41 11.85 -8.05
N THR A 51 3.76 10.63 -8.44
CA THR A 51 3.09 9.45 -7.94
C THR A 51 4.05 8.47 -7.27
N ARG A 52 3.54 7.76 -6.28
CA ARG A 52 4.11 6.54 -5.73
C ARG A 52 3.02 5.50 -5.66
N ILE A 53 3.34 4.26 -6.01
CA ILE A 53 2.40 3.15 -6.01
C ILE A 53 2.91 2.12 -5.03
N PHE A 54 2.02 1.61 -4.17
CA PHE A 54 2.32 0.54 -3.23
C PHE A 54 1.41 -0.65 -3.50
N ILE A 55 1.98 -1.86 -3.48
CA ILE A 55 1.27 -3.14 -3.51
C ILE A 55 1.95 -4.14 -2.58
N PRO A 56 1.24 -5.18 -2.12
CA PRO A 56 1.90 -6.30 -1.45
C PRO A 56 2.77 -7.10 -2.43
N LYS A 57 3.85 -7.68 -1.93
CA LYS A 57 4.71 -8.54 -2.72
C LYS A 57 4.19 -9.99 -2.68
N TYR A 58 3.13 -10.28 -3.40
CA TYR A 58 2.60 -11.64 -3.49
C TYR A 58 3.55 -12.63 -4.16
N GLY A 59 3.40 -13.91 -3.83
CA GLY A 59 4.21 -15.00 -4.38
C GLY A 59 4.18 -15.11 -5.91
N ILE A 60 3.08 -14.72 -6.54
CA ILE A 60 2.93 -14.71 -8.00
C ILE A 60 3.85 -13.69 -8.70
N ILE A 61 4.33 -12.67 -7.98
CA ILE A 61 5.18 -11.63 -8.56
C ILE A 61 6.60 -12.16 -8.73
N ASN A 62 7.02 -12.32 -9.99
CA ASN A 62 8.36 -12.79 -10.32
C ASN A 62 9.38 -11.65 -10.21
N GLU A 63 10.21 -11.71 -9.18
CA GLU A 63 11.20 -10.66 -8.86
C GLU A 63 12.24 -10.48 -9.96
N ARG A 64 12.74 -11.58 -10.52
CA ARG A 64 13.79 -11.54 -11.57
C ARG A 64 13.25 -10.94 -12.86
N ARG A 65 12.04 -11.37 -13.28
CA ARG A 65 11.40 -10.86 -14.49
C ARG A 65 11.15 -9.36 -14.42
N HIS A 66 10.75 -8.87 -13.25
CA HIS A 66 10.40 -7.46 -13.06
C HIS A 66 11.51 -6.63 -12.42
N GLN A 67 12.69 -7.22 -12.23
CA GLN A 67 13.86 -6.54 -11.68
C GLN A 67 13.58 -5.85 -10.33
N LEU A 68 12.87 -6.54 -9.44
CA LEU A 68 12.65 -6.05 -8.09
C LEU A 68 13.98 -6.09 -7.32
N HIS A 69 14.28 -5.02 -6.63
CA HIS A 69 15.43 -4.95 -5.74
C HIS A 69 15.01 -4.41 -4.37
N GLU A 70 15.63 -4.95 -3.34
CA GLU A 70 15.39 -4.51 -1.98
C GLU A 70 16.02 -3.14 -1.72
N VAL A 71 15.28 -2.28 -1.01
CA VAL A 71 15.76 -0.99 -0.55
C VAL A 71 16.13 -1.09 0.91
N ILE A 72 17.39 -1.44 1.18
CA ILE A 72 17.90 -1.73 2.54
C ILE A 72 17.57 -0.58 3.52
N ARG A 73 17.74 0.68 3.12
CA ARG A 73 17.45 1.83 3.98
C ARG A 73 15.97 1.97 4.39
N LEU A 74 15.05 1.33 3.68
CA LEU A 74 13.61 1.33 3.98
C LEU A 74 13.18 0.06 4.68
N SER A 75 13.93 -1.03 4.50
CA SER A 75 13.70 -2.33 5.14
C SER A 75 14.15 -2.34 6.60
N GLY A 76 13.85 -3.43 7.32
CA GLY A 76 14.33 -3.68 8.67
C GLY A 76 13.54 -2.98 9.78
N ILE A 77 12.39 -2.35 9.47
CA ILE A 77 11.44 -1.91 10.49
C ILE A 77 10.70 -3.14 10.99
N ASN A 78 10.64 -3.35 12.29
CA ASN A 78 9.80 -4.38 12.89
C ASN A 78 8.40 -3.80 13.14
N LEU A 79 7.40 -4.41 12.53
CA LEU A 79 6.00 -4.11 12.78
C LEU A 79 5.46 -5.10 13.80
N ILE A 80 4.85 -4.61 14.87
CA ILE A 80 4.22 -5.48 15.85
C ILE A 80 2.84 -5.87 15.35
N ILE A 81 2.63 -7.17 15.12
CA ILE A 81 1.36 -7.76 14.74
C ILE A 81 1.09 -8.94 15.66
N ASN A 82 -0.02 -8.92 16.38
CA ASN A 82 -0.43 -9.98 17.29
C ASN A 82 0.69 -10.38 18.29
N ASP A 83 1.31 -9.38 18.94
CA ASP A 83 2.44 -9.50 19.87
C ASP A 83 3.73 -10.11 19.30
N MET A 84 3.82 -10.21 17.96
CA MET A 84 5.02 -10.69 17.27
C MET A 84 5.67 -9.57 16.45
N ASP A 85 7.01 -9.56 16.50
CA ASP A 85 7.82 -8.66 15.66
C ASP A 85 7.89 -9.22 14.25
N MET A 86 7.30 -8.50 13.30
CA MET A 86 7.26 -8.87 11.88
C MET A 86 8.18 -7.95 11.08
N PRO A 87 9.31 -8.46 10.55
CA PRO A 87 10.23 -7.65 9.76
C PRO A 87 9.56 -7.14 8.48
N LEU A 88 9.65 -5.84 8.25
CA LEU A 88 9.19 -5.19 7.03
C LEU A 88 10.32 -5.17 6.00
N ILE A 89 10.07 -5.75 4.84
CA ILE A 89 10.98 -5.73 3.69
C ILE A 89 10.35 -4.86 2.59
N ILE A 90 11.12 -3.93 2.04
CA ILE A 90 10.66 -3.05 0.98
C ILE A 90 11.47 -3.33 -0.28
N LYS A 91 10.74 -3.73 -1.34
CA LYS A 91 11.31 -3.88 -2.68
C LYS A 91 10.74 -2.81 -3.60
N VAL A 92 11.49 -2.45 -4.62
CA VAL A 92 11.11 -1.44 -5.60
C VAL A 92 11.39 -1.93 -7.00
N ALA A 93 10.49 -1.60 -7.92
CA ALA A 93 10.73 -1.72 -9.36
C ALA A 93 10.11 -0.54 -10.10
N SER A 94 10.61 -0.26 -11.29
CA SER A 94 10.03 0.73 -12.19
C SER A 94 9.15 0.07 -13.23
N ILE A 95 8.01 0.67 -13.54
CA ILE A 95 7.18 0.20 -14.66
C ILE A 95 7.92 0.54 -15.97
N PRO A 96 8.17 -0.46 -16.84
CA PRO A 96 8.89 -0.25 -18.09
C PRO A 96 8.24 0.85 -18.95
N LYS A 97 9.08 1.73 -19.52
CA LYS A 97 8.70 2.87 -20.37
C LYS A 97 7.89 3.99 -19.68
N GLU A 98 7.52 3.80 -18.43
CA GLU A 98 6.84 4.81 -17.63
C GLU A 98 7.77 5.32 -16.52
N ARG A 99 7.60 6.57 -16.09
CA ARG A 99 8.39 7.14 -14.99
C ARG A 99 7.70 6.90 -13.65
N MET A 100 7.26 5.66 -13.43
CA MET A 100 6.51 5.27 -12.24
C MET A 100 7.26 4.21 -11.45
N GLN A 101 7.42 4.46 -10.14
CA GLN A 101 8.00 3.50 -9.20
C GLN A 101 6.91 2.80 -8.43
N VAL A 102 7.02 1.48 -8.33
CA VAL A 102 6.16 0.64 -7.50
C VAL A 102 6.97 0.12 -6.33
N TYR A 103 6.44 0.33 -5.14
CA TYR A 103 6.98 -0.15 -3.87
C TYR A 103 6.21 -1.40 -3.48
N PHE A 104 6.92 -2.45 -3.14
CA PHE A 104 6.37 -3.73 -2.73
C PHE A 104 6.60 -3.90 -1.23
N ILE A 105 5.50 -4.04 -0.49
CA ILE A 105 5.52 -4.41 0.92
C ILE A 105 5.66 -5.93 0.99
N ASP A 106 6.78 -6.40 1.51
CA ASP A 106 7.14 -7.81 1.57
C ASP A 106 7.32 -8.29 3.02
N SER A 107 7.04 -9.55 3.24
CA SER A 107 7.24 -10.28 4.48
C SER A 107 7.37 -11.76 4.17
N GLU A 108 8.32 -12.42 4.81
CA GLU A 108 8.51 -13.87 4.72
C GLU A 108 7.23 -14.62 5.15
N ASP A 109 6.55 -14.13 6.19
CA ASP A 109 5.41 -14.79 6.81
C ASP A 109 4.10 -14.51 6.05
N TYR A 110 3.87 -13.26 5.63
CA TYR A 110 2.57 -12.85 5.09
C TYR A 110 2.46 -12.91 3.58
N PHE A 111 3.55 -12.75 2.83
CA PHE A 111 3.47 -12.61 1.37
C PHE A 111 4.33 -13.57 0.56
N LYS A 112 5.41 -14.12 1.15
CA LYS A 112 6.31 -15.00 0.41
C LYS A 112 5.61 -16.30 -0.01
N GLY A 113 5.61 -16.56 -1.32
CA GLY A 113 4.98 -17.75 -1.89
C GLY A 113 3.45 -17.81 -1.78
N ARG A 114 2.80 -16.74 -1.33
CA ARG A 114 1.35 -16.71 -1.07
C ARG A 114 0.62 -15.88 -2.12
N ASN A 115 -0.58 -16.32 -2.47
CA ASN A 115 -1.48 -15.62 -3.39
C ASN A 115 -2.21 -14.46 -2.69
N ILE A 116 -3.13 -13.78 -3.41
CA ILE A 116 -3.83 -12.60 -2.92
C ILE A 116 -4.71 -12.96 -1.71
N PHE A 117 -5.68 -13.88 -1.88
CA PHE A 117 -6.69 -14.20 -0.87
C PHE A 117 -6.73 -15.66 -0.46
N PHE A 118 -6.47 -16.55 -1.43
CA PHE A 118 -6.72 -17.98 -1.33
C PHE A 118 -5.41 -18.76 -1.42
N ASP A 119 -5.36 -19.86 -0.70
CA ASP A 119 -4.32 -20.85 -0.84
C ASP A 119 -4.49 -21.65 -2.16
N ASP A 120 -3.58 -22.58 -2.42
CA ASP A 120 -3.60 -23.40 -3.64
C ASP A 120 -4.80 -24.38 -3.67
N ASN A 121 -5.48 -24.60 -2.54
CA ASN A 121 -6.70 -25.39 -2.43
C ASN A 121 -7.98 -24.55 -2.60
N GLY A 122 -7.86 -23.25 -2.84
CA GLY A 122 -8.98 -22.32 -2.97
C GLY A 122 -9.62 -21.91 -1.64
N SER A 123 -8.96 -22.16 -0.50
CA SER A 123 -9.41 -21.74 0.82
C SER A 123 -8.87 -20.35 1.16
N LEU A 124 -9.68 -19.49 1.76
CA LEU A 124 -9.22 -18.19 2.26
C LEU A 124 -8.12 -18.38 3.30
N TYR A 125 -7.05 -17.58 3.19
CA TYR A 125 -6.07 -17.52 4.26
C TYR A 125 -6.72 -17.02 5.55
N LYS A 126 -6.46 -17.72 6.64
CA LYS A 126 -7.05 -17.40 7.95
C LYS A 126 -6.53 -16.09 8.54
N ASP A 127 -5.35 -15.67 8.13
CA ASP A 127 -4.62 -14.48 8.57
C ASP A 127 -4.73 -13.31 7.59
N ASN A 128 -5.73 -13.29 6.72
CA ASN A 128 -5.93 -12.19 5.77
C ASN A 128 -6.13 -10.83 6.47
N ASP A 129 -6.66 -10.82 7.69
CA ASP A 129 -6.79 -9.65 8.54
C ASP A 129 -5.41 -9.13 9.02
N GLU A 130 -4.54 -10.01 9.50
CA GLU A 130 -3.18 -9.65 9.88
C GLU A 130 -2.37 -9.15 8.68
N ARG A 131 -2.54 -9.78 7.52
CA ARG A 131 -1.93 -9.35 6.25
C ARG A 131 -2.35 -7.92 5.87
N ALA A 132 -3.63 -7.58 6.04
CA ALA A 132 -4.12 -6.23 5.78
C ALA A 132 -3.56 -5.21 6.78
N ILE A 133 -3.46 -5.57 8.06
CA ILE A 133 -2.85 -4.75 9.10
C ILE A 133 -1.38 -4.51 8.80
N PHE A 134 -0.62 -5.58 8.51
CA PHE A 134 0.80 -5.50 8.17
C PHE A 134 1.03 -4.62 6.95
N TYR A 135 0.25 -4.83 5.90
CA TYR A 135 0.34 -4.04 4.68
C TYR A 135 0.09 -2.55 4.95
N ALA A 136 -0.99 -2.22 5.65
CA ALA A 136 -1.35 -0.84 5.95
C ALA A 136 -0.27 -0.13 6.79
N LYS A 137 0.20 -0.75 7.87
CA LYS A 137 1.29 -0.21 8.71
C LYS A 137 2.58 -0.08 7.91
N GLY A 138 2.93 -1.10 7.12
CA GLY A 138 4.14 -1.10 6.29
C GLY A 138 4.18 0.04 5.28
N VAL A 139 3.06 0.33 4.63
CA VAL A 139 2.94 1.49 3.73
C VAL A 139 3.16 2.80 4.48
N ILE A 140 2.47 2.99 5.59
CA ILE A 140 2.54 4.25 6.35
C ILE A 140 3.96 4.49 6.87
N GLU A 141 4.58 3.49 7.53
CA GLU A 141 5.93 3.62 8.04
C GLU A 141 6.96 3.85 6.91
N THR A 142 6.74 3.25 5.74
CA THR A 142 7.60 3.49 4.57
C THR A 142 7.48 4.93 4.08
N ILE A 143 6.28 5.50 4.01
CA ILE A 143 6.04 6.88 3.59
C ILE A 143 6.66 7.86 4.59
N LYS A 144 6.55 7.59 5.89
CA LYS A 144 7.22 8.37 6.95
C LYS A 144 8.73 8.33 6.78
N LYS A 145 9.31 7.15 6.61
CA LYS A 145 10.76 6.99 6.40
C LYS A 145 11.27 7.64 5.11
N LEU A 146 10.43 7.71 4.08
CA LEU A 146 10.72 8.45 2.85
C LEU A 146 10.59 9.97 3.01
N ASN A 147 10.01 10.44 4.10
CA ASN A 147 9.68 11.87 4.32
C ASN A 147 8.93 12.47 3.11
N TRP A 148 7.92 11.75 2.62
CA TRP A 148 7.18 12.11 1.42
C TRP A 148 5.70 12.34 1.76
N ALA A 149 5.34 13.56 2.12
CA ALA A 149 3.98 13.94 2.47
C ALA A 149 3.07 13.97 1.24
N PRO A 150 2.07 13.05 1.12
CA PRO A 150 1.14 13.05 0.01
C PRO A 150 0.05 14.12 0.19
N ASN A 151 -0.36 14.76 -0.91
CA ASN A 151 -1.56 15.62 -0.91
C ASN A 151 -2.84 14.76 -0.94
N ILE A 152 -2.77 13.62 -1.63
CA ILE A 152 -3.88 12.68 -1.76
C ILE A 152 -3.34 11.26 -1.55
N VAL A 153 -4.07 10.48 -0.77
CA VAL A 153 -3.92 9.02 -0.68
C VAL A 153 -5.12 8.39 -1.36
N HIS A 154 -4.88 7.64 -2.44
CA HIS A 154 -5.91 6.95 -3.19
C HIS A 154 -5.78 5.44 -2.98
N VAL A 155 -6.82 4.85 -2.42
CA VAL A 155 -6.85 3.46 -1.94
C VAL A 155 -7.67 2.61 -2.89
N HIS A 156 -7.14 1.44 -3.28
CA HIS A 156 -7.77 0.50 -4.20
C HIS A 156 -7.73 -0.93 -3.66
N GLY A 157 -8.89 -1.56 -3.57
CA GLY A 157 -9.04 -2.96 -3.15
C GLY A 157 -8.99 -3.15 -1.63
N TRP A 158 -9.39 -4.35 -1.22
CA TRP A 158 -9.70 -4.66 0.18
C TRP A 158 -8.48 -4.60 1.12
N ILE A 159 -7.30 -5.08 0.69
CA ILE A 159 -6.13 -5.17 1.58
C ILE A 159 -5.62 -3.80 2.03
N SER A 160 -5.95 -2.76 1.25
CA SER A 160 -5.62 -1.37 1.54
C SER A 160 -6.70 -0.62 2.33
N SER A 161 -7.82 -1.28 2.64
CA SER A 161 -9.01 -0.66 3.27
C SER A 161 -8.76 -0.07 4.66
N LEU A 162 -7.74 -0.54 5.39
CA LEU A 162 -7.37 -0.01 6.70
C LEU A 162 -6.60 1.32 6.64
N ILE A 163 -6.04 1.69 5.50
CA ILE A 163 -5.25 2.91 5.35
C ILE A 163 -6.01 4.18 5.76
N PRO A 164 -7.27 4.41 5.29
CA PRO A 164 -8.03 5.58 5.69
C PRO A 164 -8.25 5.66 7.21
N LEU A 165 -8.50 4.51 7.84
CA LEU A 165 -8.69 4.41 9.28
C LEU A 165 -7.42 4.83 10.03
N TYR A 166 -6.27 4.29 9.63
CA TYR A 166 -5.00 4.61 10.26
C TYR A 166 -4.64 6.09 10.09
N ILE A 167 -4.71 6.64 8.89
CA ILE A 167 -4.40 8.05 8.64
C ILE A 167 -5.30 8.95 9.48
N LYS A 168 -6.62 8.68 9.51
CA LYS A 168 -7.59 9.53 10.18
C LYS A 168 -7.56 9.48 11.71
N HIS A 169 -7.22 8.32 12.28
CA HIS A 169 -7.34 8.10 13.73
C HIS A 169 -6.00 7.95 14.44
N TYR A 170 -5.01 7.30 13.82
CA TYR A 170 -3.75 6.99 14.48
C TYR A 170 -2.61 7.93 14.09
N TYR A 171 -2.62 8.40 12.84
CA TYR A 171 -1.61 9.31 12.31
C TYR A 171 -2.17 10.70 12.02
N LYS A 172 -3.31 11.06 12.64
CA LYS A 172 -3.98 12.37 12.44
C LYS A 172 -3.09 13.56 12.81
N ASP A 173 -2.22 13.37 13.80
CA ASP A 173 -1.31 14.40 14.32
C ASP A 173 0.11 14.26 13.73
N ASP A 174 0.33 13.31 12.81
CA ASP A 174 1.61 13.14 12.13
C ASP A 174 1.75 14.19 11.01
N PRO A 175 2.82 15.02 11.03
CA PRO A 175 3.01 16.11 10.07
C PRO A 175 2.97 15.67 8.61
N ILE A 176 3.27 14.39 8.31
CA ILE A 176 3.27 13.85 6.96
C ILE A 176 1.85 13.74 6.40
N PHE A 177 0.85 13.53 7.26
CA PHE A 177 -0.53 13.27 6.84
C PHE A 177 -1.53 14.38 7.18
N ASN A 178 -1.11 15.45 7.88
CA ASN A 178 -2.01 16.51 8.35
C ASN A 178 -2.92 17.09 7.26
N ASP A 179 -2.39 17.36 6.06
CA ASP A 179 -3.13 17.94 4.95
C ASP A 179 -3.57 16.90 3.91
N THR A 180 -3.40 15.62 4.22
CA THR A 180 -3.68 14.52 3.29
C THR A 180 -5.16 14.27 3.14
N LYS A 181 -5.65 14.30 1.91
CA LYS A 181 -7.01 13.86 1.56
C LYS A 181 -7.00 12.38 1.17
N THR A 182 -8.02 11.65 1.56
CA THR A 182 -8.15 10.21 1.24
C THR A 182 -9.29 9.99 0.27
N ILE A 183 -9.02 9.20 -0.78
CA ILE A 183 -9.99 8.72 -1.76
C ILE A 183 -9.99 7.20 -1.70
N VAL A 184 -11.17 6.58 -1.75
CA VAL A 184 -11.34 5.13 -1.78
C VAL A 184 -12.11 4.75 -3.04
N SER A 185 -11.50 3.92 -3.89
CA SER A 185 -12.20 3.29 -5.02
C SER A 185 -12.75 1.94 -4.61
N LEU A 186 -14.04 1.75 -4.81
CA LEU A 186 -14.73 0.51 -4.51
C LEU A 186 -14.82 -0.33 -5.79
N TYR A 187 -14.52 -1.62 -5.65
CA TYR A 187 -14.62 -2.63 -6.69
C TYR A 187 -15.57 -3.73 -6.24
N ASP A 188 -16.04 -4.55 -7.17
CA ASP A 188 -16.86 -5.72 -6.82
C ASP A 188 -15.95 -6.92 -6.45
N ASP A 189 -15.01 -6.68 -5.55
CA ASP A 189 -14.09 -7.66 -4.98
C ASP A 189 -14.56 -8.08 -3.57
N ARG A 190 -15.70 -8.74 -3.50
CA ARG A 190 -16.28 -9.16 -2.21
C ARG A 190 -15.49 -10.31 -1.62
N LEU A 191 -14.89 -10.07 -0.47
CA LEU A 191 -14.42 -11.15 0.39
C LEU A 191 -15.61 -11.91 0.96
N SER A 192 -15.80 -13.13 0.48
CA SER A 192 -16.74 -14.07 1.09
C SER A 192 -16.09 -14.68 2.35
N GLY A 193 -16.21 -14.01 3.48
CA GLY A 193 -15.66 -14.51 4.73
C GLY A 193 -15.89 -13.53 5.88
N LYS A 194 -15.75 -14.02 7.10
CA LYS A 194 -15.75 -13.17 8.29
C LYS A 194 -14.30 -12.96 8.72
N PHE A 195 -13.96 -11.74 9.05
CA PHE A 195 -12.71 -11.45 9.79
C PHE A 195 -12.73 -12.15 11.14
N ASP A 196 -11.54 -12.43 11.68
CA ASP A 196 -11.41 -12.96 13.03
C ASP A 196 -12.15 -12.06 14.04
N LYS A 197 -12.68 -12.67 15.10
CA LYS A 197 -13.40 -11.93 16.17
C LYS A 197 -12.51 -10.88 16.85
N ASN A 198 -11.21 -11.09 16.83
CA ASN A 198 -10.20 -10.19 17.40
C ASN A 198 -9.72 -9.13 16.39
N PHE A 199 -10.21 -9.11 15.15
CA PHE A 199 -9.75 -8.19 14.11
C PHE A 199 -9.72 -6.74 14.59
N LEU A 200 -10.82 -6.24 15.16
CA LEU A 200 -10.86 -4.87 15.71
C LEU A 200 -9.85 -4.68 16.84
N LYS A 201 -9.70 -5.65 17.71
CA LYS A 201 -8.71 -5.61 18.79
C LYS A 201 -7.30 -5.54 18.20
N ASN A 202 -6.98 -6.38 17.25
CA ASN A 202 -5.67 -6.42 16.60
C ASN A 202 -5.39 -5.12 15.82
N CYS A 203 -6.39 -4.55 15.12
CA CYS A 203 -6.25 -3.25 14.48
C CYS A 203 -5.96 -2.12 15.47
N LEU A 204 -6.60 -2.15 16.64
CA LEU A 204 -6.60 -1.04 17.60
C LEU A 204 -5.43 -1.10 18.60
N LEU A 205 -5.07 -2.29 19.09
CA LEU A 205 -4.08 -2.45 20.16
C LEU A 205 -2.64 -2.17 19.73
N TYR A 206 -2.32 -2.31 18.44
CA TYR A 206 -0.93 -2.20 17.94
C TYR A 206 -0.57 -0.82 17.41
N THR A 207 -1.32 0.19 17.78
CA THR A 207 -1.05 1.59 17.44
C THR A 207 -0.57 2.43 18.62
N SER A 208 -0.57 1.86 19.83
CA SER A 208 0.12 2.48 20.98
C SER A 208 1.63 2.31 20.81
N PRO A 209 2.43 3.36 21.07
CA PRO A 209 3.89 3.21 21.14
C PRO A 209 4.23 2.11 22.13
N SER A 210 5.18 1.25 21.77
CA SER A 210 5.66 0.21 22.67
C SER A 210 6.20 0.86 23.96
N PRO A 211 5.95 0.27 25.14
CA PRO A 211 6.60 0.75 26.37
C PRO A 211 8.13 0.81 26.31
N ARG A 212 8.75 0.14 25.33
CA ARG A 212 10.20 0.19 25.06
C ARG A 212 10.65 1.49 24.38
N ASP A 213 9.74 2.25 23.77
CA ASP A 213 10.07 3.53 23.13
C ASP A 213 10.20 4.71 24.11
N PHE A 214 9.98 4.46 25.41
CA PHE A 214 10.07 5.45 26.49
C PHE A 214 11.26 5.24 27.43
N THR A 215 12.20 4.34 27.11
CA THR A 215 13.44 4.19 27.87
C THR A 215 14.60 4.81 27.12
N GLU A 216 14.79 6.10 27.29
CA GLU A 216 16.08 6.78 27.31
C GLU A 216 16.32 7.35 28.71
#